data_01f7c3b11532c3ff6825854405f9bcd5
#
_entry.id   01f7c3b11532c3ff6825854405f9bcd5
#
_cell.length_a   1.000
_cell.length_b   1.000
_cell.length_c   1.000
_cell.angle_alpha   90.00
_cell.angle_beta   90.00
_cell.angle_gamma   90.00
#
_symmetry.space_group_name_H-M   'P 1'
#
loop_
_entity.id
_entity.type
_entity.pdbx_description
1 polymer ?
#
loop_
_entity_poly.entity_id
_entity_poly.type
_entity_poly.pdbx_seq_one_letter_code
_entity_poly.pdbx_strand_id
1 'polypeptide(L)'
;MPSLHIEHPITDLKTWTSAFAAFAEMRRQAGVSAETVRRPQGNDAFVVIDLEFDTTDQAHAFLHFLETQVWAVPENSPALAGTPDAKILETVELT
;
A
#
# COMPACT_ATOMS: atom_id res chain seq x y z
N MET A 1 11.81 10.48 6.69
CA MET A 1 10.77 9.50 6.99
C MET A 1 10.71 8.48 5.87
N PRO A 2 10.77 7.18 6.17
CA PRO A 2 10.66 6.16 5.13
C PRO A 2 9.24 6.02 4.61
N SER A 3 9.13 5.52 3.39
CA SER A 3 7.86 5.25 2.75
C SER A 3 7.81 3.80 2.29
N LEU A 4 6.66 3.16 2.43
CA LEU A 4 6.39 1.90 1.77
C LEU A 4 5.70 2.21 0.46
N HIS A 5 6.38 1.92 -0.64
CA HIS A 5 5.87 2.16 -1.99
C HIS A 5 5.38 0.85 -2.59
N ILE A 6 4.14 0.84 -3.04
CA ILE A 6 3.48 -0.37 -3.54
C ILE A 6 2.83 -0.07 -4.88
N GLU A 7 3.00 -0.96 -5.84
CA GLU A 7 2.32 -0.89 -7.13
C GLU A 7 1.73 -2.24 -7.46
N HIS A 8 0.50 -2.28 -7.95
CA HIS A 8 -0.07 -3.52 -8.46
C HIS A 8 -1.28 -3.25 -9.33
N PRO A 9 -1.59 -4.19 -10.25
CA PRO A 9 -2.84 -4.14 -10.99
C PRO A 9 -4.02 -4.46 -10.07
N ILE A 10 -5.20 -3.98 -10.46
CA ILE A 10 -6.45 -4.24 -9.77
C ILE A 10 -7.53 -4.59 -10.80
N THR A 11 -8.57 -5.29 -10.34
CA THR A 11 -9.67 -5.66 -11.20
C THR A 11 -10.65 -4.50 -11.42
N ASP A 12 -10.83 -3.69 -10.36
CA ASP A 12 -11.83 -2.62 -10.35
C ASP A 12 -11.48 -1.59 -9.29
N LEU A 13 -11.42 -0.33 -9.68
CA LEU A 13 -11.00 0.75 -8.79
C LEU A 13 -11.99 0.94 -7.62
N LYS A 14 -13.28 0.84 -7.89
CA LYS A 14 -14.29 1.04 -6.85
C LYS A 14 -14.19 -0.04 -5.77
N THR A 15 -14.05 -1.29 -6.17
CA THR A 15 -13.88 -2.41 -5.24
C THR A 15 -12.61 -2.25 -4.43
N TRP A 16 -11.51 -1.86 -5.10
CA TRP A 16 -10.23 -1.68 -4.44
C TRP A 16 -10.27 -0.54 -3.41
N THR A 17 -10.84 0.62 -3.78
CA THR A 17 -10.91 1.75 -2.85
C THR A 17 -11.78 1.44 -1.64
N SER A 18 -12.85 0.66 -1.81
CA SER A 18 -13.68 0.23 -0.69
C SER A 18 -12.92 -0.69 0.26
N ALA A 19 -12.16 -1.63 -0.29
CA ALA A 19 -11.33 -2.53 0.50
C ALA A 19 -10.20 -1.76 1.22
N PHE A 20 -9.58 -0.82 0.52
CA PHE A 20 -8.52 0.01 1.10
C PHE A 20 -9.05 0.83 2.27
N ALA A 21 -10.23 1.43 2.11
CA ALA A 21 -10.86 2.22 3.16
C ALA A 21 -11.21 1.38 4.40
N ALA A 22 -11.54 0.11 4.22
CA ALA A 22 -11.88 -0.76 5.34
C ALA A 22 -10.71 -0.99 6.30
N PHE A 23 -9.48 -0.86 5.83
CA PHE A 23 -8.27 -1.03 6.63
C PHE A 23 -7.66 0.30 7.11
N ALA A 24 -8.36 1.42 6.96
CA ALA A 24 -7.83 2.75 7.31
C ALA A 24 -7.36 2.84 8.76
N GLU A 25 -8.17 2.34 9.69
CA GLU A 25 -7.84 2.37 11.12
C GLU A 25 -6.63 1.49 11.42
N MET A 26 -6.56 0.33 10.77
CA MET A 26 -5.43 -0.58 10.95
C MET A 26 -4.12 0.07 10.47
N ARG A 27 -4.16 0.78 9.33
CA ARG A 27 -2.98 1.51 8.84
C ARG A 27 -2.53 2.56 9.84
N ARG A 28 -3.47 3.31 10.39
CA ARG A 28 -3.17 4.34 11.38
C ARG A 28 -2.52 3.73 12.63
N GLN A 29 -3.06 2.61 13.11
CA GLN A 29 -2.52 1.92 14.27
C GLN A 29 -1.13 1.32 14.00
N ALA A 30 -0.85 0.96 12.76
CA ALA A 30 0.46 0.43 12.37
C ALA A 30 1.54 1.51 12.23
N GLY A 31 1.16 2.79 12.35
CA GLY A 31 2.12 3.88 12.32
C GLY A 31 2.16 4.65 11.00
N VAL A 32 1.21 4.43 10.10
CA VAL A 32 1.13 5.20 8.86
C VAL A 32 0.75 6.63 9.21
N SER A 33 1.65 7.57 8.94
CA SER A 33 1.46 8.99 9.26
C SER A 33 0.85 9.77 8.10
N ALA A 34 1.04 9.29 6.87
CA ALA A 34 0.45 9.89 5.68
C ALA A 34 0.31 8.83 4.60
N GLU A 35 -0.67 8.98 3.74
CA GLU A 35 -0.86 8.04 2.63
C GLU A 35 -1.30 8.78 1.37
N THR A 36 -0.79 8.32 0.23
CA THR A 36 -1.13 8.84 -1.08
C THR A 36 -1.42 7.67 -2.00
N VAL A 37 -2.55 7.73 -2.69
CA VAL A 37 -2.91 6.72 -3.68
C VAL A 37 -3.06 7.42 -5.02
N ARG A 38 -2.36 6.87 -6.02
CA ARG A 38 -2.39 7.41 -7.37
C ARG A 38 -2.61 6.28 -8.36
N ARG A 39 -2.96 6.63 -9.58
CA ARG A 39 -3.07 5.70 -10.68
C ARG A 39 -2.39 6.33 -11.90
N PRO A 40 -1.94 5.52 -12.85
CA PRO A 40 -1.51 6.08 -14.12
C PRO A 40 -2.69 6.82 -14.77
N GLN A 41 -2.43 7.94 -15.40
CA GLN A 41 -3.51 8.74 -15.98
C GLN A 41 -4.34 7.90 -16.94
N GLY A 42 -5.65 7.88 -16.71
CA GLY A 42 -6.60 7.15 -17.57
C GLY A 42 -6.65 5.64 -17.35
N ASN A 43 -5.89 5.09 -16.38
CA ASN A 43 -5.87 3.65 -16.13
C ASN A 43 -6.49 3.33 -14.77
N ASP A 44 -7.71 2.82 -14.75
CA ASP A 44 -8.42 2.43 -13.53
C ASP A 44 -8.09 1.01 -13.06
N ALA A 45 -7.17 0.34 -13.74
CA ALA A 45 -6.82 -1.06 -13.44
C ALA A 45 -5.45 -1.19 -12.78
N PHE A 46 -4.91 -0.09 -12.26
CA PHE A 46 -3.59 -0.09 -11.63
C PHE A 46 -3.53 0.98 -10.55
N VAL A 47 -2.88 0.67 -9.42
CA VAL A 47 -2.71 1.65 -8.33
C VAL A 47 -1.26 1.74 -7.90
N VAL A 48 -0.88 2.95 -7.46
CA VAL A 48 0.42 3.26 -6.88
C VAL A 48 0.15 3.86 -5.50
N ILE A 49 0.69 3.22 -4.48
CA ILE A 49 0.40 3.57 -3.09
C ILE A 49 1.69 3.95 -2.39
N ASP A 50 1.69 5.06 -1.68
CA ASP A 50 2.80 5.47 -0.83
C ASP A 50 2.29 5.66 0.59
N LEU A 51 2.87 4.92 1.52
CA LEU A 51 2.53 4.98 2.95
C LEU A 51 3.77 5.44 3.71
N GLU A 52 3.66 6.53 4.45
CA GLU A 52 4.77 7.08 5.20
C GLU A 52 4.75 6.59 6.65
N PHE A 53 5.94 6.27 7.15
CA PHE A 53 6.14 5.80 8.53
C PHE A 53 7.23 6.63 9.19
N ASP A 54 7.27 6.62 10.52
CA ASP A 54 8.34 7.28 11.26
C ASP A 54 9.65 6.49 11.20
N THR A 55 9.56 5.17 11.15
CA THR A 55 10.74 4.29 11.15
C THR A 55 10.65 3.23 10.07
N THR A 56 11.82 2.74 9.63
CA THR A 56 11.88 1.62 8.67
C THR A 56 11.35 0.32 9.29
N ASP A 57 11.50 0.14 10.61
CA ASP A 57 10.97 -1.04 11.28
C ASP A 57 9.45 -1.12 11.16
N GLN A 58 8.77 0.02 11.31
CA GLN A 58 7.31 0.08 11.11
C GLN A 58 6.93 -0.28 9.68
N ALA A 59 7.68 0.25 8.71
CA ALA A 59 7.43 -0.04 7.30
C ALA A 59 7.63 -1.52 6.99
N HIS A 60 8.69 -2.14 7.51
CA HIS A 60 8.95 -3.58 7.34
C HIS A 60 7.85 -4.43 7.97
N ALA A 61 7.43 -4.07 9.18
CA ALA A 61 6.39 -4.81 9.88
C ALA A 61 5.06 -4.75 9.10
N PHE A 62 4.72 -3.59 8.56
CA PHE A 62 3.50 -3.45 7.80
C PHE A 62 3.57 -4.20 6.47
N LEU A 63 4.71 -4.18 5.79
CA LEU A 63 4.89 -4.93 4.56
C LEU A 63 4.71 -6.43 4.82
N HIS A 64 5.28 -6.93 5.91
CA HIS A 64 5.11 -8.34 6.30
C HIS A 64 3.64 -8.68 6.55
N PHE A 65 2.92 -7.77 7.22
CA PHE A 65 1.48 -7.93 7.43
C PHE A 65 0.73 -8.01 6.10
N LEU A 66 1.04 -7.12 5.16
CA LEU A 66 0.39 -7.14 3.85
C LEU A 66 0.65 -8.46 3.12
N GLU A 67 1.90 -8.92 3.14
CA GLU A 67 2.30 -10.14 2.43
C GLU A 67 1.63 -11.40 2.99
N THR A 68 1.42 -11.43 4.30
CA THR A 68 0.92 -12.64 4.96
C THR A 68 -0.59 -12.62 5.25
N GLN A 69 -1.18 -11.44 5.49
CA GLN A 69 -2.56 -11.33 5.96
C GLN A 69 -3.50 -10.61 4.99
N VAL A 70 -2.97 -9.94 4.00
CA VAL A 70 -3.79 -9.20 3.04
C VAL A 70 -3.65 -9.80 1.64
N TRP A 71 -2.46 -9.78 1.08
CA TRP A 71 -2.24 -10.27 -0.28
C TRP A 71 -2.33 -11.78 -0.42
N ALA A 72 -1.97 -12.51 0.63
CA ALA A 72 -2.08 -13.97 0.66
C ALA A 72 -3.50 -14.46 0.95
N VAL A 73 -4.40 -13.57 1.36
CA VAL A 73 -5.77 -13.92 1.75
C VAL A 73 -6.74 -13.19 0.80
N PRO A 74 -7.33 -13.88 -0.17
CA PRO A 74 -8.19 -13.24 -1.18
C PRO A 74 -9.34 -12.42 -0.60
N GLU A 75 -9.91 -12.84 0.53
CA GLU A 75 -11.00 -12.13 1.19
C GLU A 75 -10.56 -10.74 1.67
N ASN A 76 -9.29 -10.54 1.95
CA ASN A 76 -8.75 -9.27 2.41
C ASN A 76 -8.21 -8.41 1.26
N SER A 77 -8.11 -8.97 0.06
CA SER A 77 -7.62 -8.27 -1.12
C SER A 77 -8.47 -8.60 -2.36
N PRO A 78 -9.77 -8.28 -2.31
CA PRO A 78 -10.71 -8.75 -3.34
C PRO A 78 -10.46 -8.19 -4.74
N ALA A 79 -9.82 -7.04 -4.84
CA ALA A 79 -9.56 -6.42 -6.14
C ALA A 79 -8.13 -6.61 -6.64
N LEU A 80 -7.33 -7.40 -5.94
CA LEU A 80 -5.94 -7.64 -6.34
C LEU A 80 -5.91 -8.49 -7.62
N ALA A 81 -5.25 -8.01 -8.67
CA ALA A 81 -5.23 -8.67 -9.98
C ALA A 81 -3.84 -9.15 -10.40
N GLY A 82 -2.87 -9.15 -9.50
CA GLY A 82 -1.52 -9.62 -9.79
C GLY A 82 -0.63 -9.51 -8.58
N THR A 83 0.65 -9.80 -8.74
CA THR A 83 1.61 -9.75 -7.64
C THR A 83 2.00 -8.29 -7.36
N PRO A 84 1.80 -7.81 -6.13
CA PRO A 84 2.25 -6.46 -5.76
C PRO A 84 3.77 -6.34 -5.83
N ASP A 85 4.22 -5.17 -6.30
CA ASP A 85 5.63 -4.78 -6.27
C ASP A 85 5.78 -3.76 -5.14
N ALA A 86 6.56 -4.08 -4.13
CA ALA A 86 6.69 -3.26 -2.93
C ALA A 86 8.15 -2.96 -2.62
N LYS A 87 8.42 -1.71 -2.24
CA LYS A 87 9.76 -1.25 -1.85
C LYS A 87 9.65 -0.32 -0.67
N ILE A 88 10.63 -0.37 0.21
CA ILE A 88 10.75 0.61 1.28
C ILE A 88 11.75 1.65 0.80
N LEU A 89 11.32 2.91 0.75
CA LEU A 89 12.09 4.02 0.23
C LEU A 89 12.55 4.91 1.37
N GLU A 90 13.78 5.37 1.28
CA GLU A 90 14.35 6.32 2.22
C GLU A 90 14.64 7.62 1.49
N THR A 91 14.48 8.75 2.20
CA THR A 91 14.78 10.05 1.64
C THR A 91 16.30 10.22 1.47
N VAL A 92 16.71 10.67 0.30
CA VAL A 92 18.12 10.98 0.02
C VAL A 92 18.32 12.48 0.13
N GLU A 93 19.31 12.89 0.92
CA GLU A 93 19.66 14.30 1.05
C GLU A 93 20.37 14.80 -0.20
N LEU A 94 19.90 15.93 -0.70
CA LEU A 94 20.41 16.52 -1.95
C LEU A 94 21.16 17.83 -1.64
N THR A 95 22.28 17.73 -0.97
CA THR A 95 23.07 18.91 -0.59
C THR A 95 24.29 19.13 -1.47
#